data_1ff69b1703cd6cf7863125bb04014269
#
_entry.id   1ff69b1703cd6cf7863125bb04014269
#
_cell.length_a   1.000
_cell.length_b   1.000
_cell.length_c   1.000
_cell.angle_alpha   90.00
_cell.angle_beta   90.00
_cell.angle_gamma   90.00
#
_symmetry.space_group_name_H-M   'P 1'
#
loop_
_entity.id
_entity.type
_entity.pdbx_description
1 polymer ?
#
loop_
_entity_poly.entity_id
_entity_poly.type
_entity_poly.pdbx_seq_one_letter_code
_entity_poly.pdbx_strand_id
1 'polypeptide(L)'
;DEIDMKKQIENISKEDVEGYSKLVSFTKKIFDKGFTELADVPFNNPIVMMQQLPALLKLKSYKSVYSLVSSFVKNEKLRRMLSMHPLLVGGNPFTTTSIYGLILYLEKKWGIHYSMGGTGNIINGLEKLMNEVGIKIIKGQEVSKIILKEKKITGIELDNKQNINADNVICNADPLSLIHISEPTRLPGI
;
A
#
# COMPACT_ATOMS: atom_id res chain seq x y z
N ASP A 1 16.70 15.16 -10.98
CA ASP A 1 15.43 15.87 -11.19
C ASP A 1 14.80 15.50 -12.55
N GLU A 2 13.69 16.17 -12.96
CA GLU A 2 13.00 15.86 -14.22
C GLU A 2 13.86 16.22 -15.44
N ILE A 3 14.63 17.29 -15.35
CA ILE A 3 15.50 17.76 -16.43
C ILE A 3 16.61 16.73 -16.67
N ASP A 4 17.22 16.25 -15.61
CA ASP A 4 18.28 15.24 -15.72
C ASP A 4 17.74 13.91 -16.25
N MET A 5 16.56 13.48 -15.80
CA MET A 5 15.92 12.26 -16.32
C MET A 5 15.63 12.40 -17.83
N LYS A 6 15.12 13.55 -18.28
CA LYS A 6 14.90 13.78 -19.72
C LYS A 6 16.18 13.75 -20.52
N LYS A 7 17.29 14.34 -20.01
CA LYS A 7 18.61 14.25 -20.66
C LYS A 7 19.11 12.79 -20.74
N GLN A 8 18.95 12.02 -19.66
CA GLN A 8 19.34 10.60 -19.68
C GLN A 8 18.51 9.80 -20.68
N ILE A 9 17.21 10.05 -20.78
CA ILE A 9 16.34 9.41 -21.76
C ILE A 9 16.75 9.84 -23.17
N GLU A 10 17.05 11.12 -23.41
CA GLU A 10 17.50 11.63 -24.70
C GLU A 10 18.78 10.92 -25.18
N ASN A 11 19.72 10.64 -24.28
CA ASN A 11 20.94 9.90 -24.59
C ASN A 11 20.68 8.43 -25.01
N ILE A 12 19.56 7.84 -24.55
CA ILE A 12 19.19 6.45 -24.89
C ILE A 12 18.28 6.42 -26.13
N SER A 13 17.28 7.30 -26.16
CA SER A 13 16.26 7.38 -27.20
C SER A 13 15.62 8.76 -27.22
N LYS A 14 16.05 9.61 -28.13
CA LYS A 14 15.56 10.99 -28.25
C LYS A 14 14.04 11.05 -28.51
N GLU A 15 13.52 10.09 -29.27
CA GLU A 15 12.08 9.99 -29.60
C GLU A 15 11.19 9.68 -28.40
N ASP A 16 11.76 9.14 -27.31
CA ASP A 16 11.01 8.73 -26.12
C ASP A 16 10.91 9.83 -25.04
N VAL A 17 11.58 10.98 -25.22
CA VAL A 17 11.53 12.10 -24.25
C VAL A 17 10.10 12.64 -24.07
N GLU A 18 9.38 12.81 -25.20
CA GLU A 18 7.99 13.24 -25.17
C GLU A 18 7.09 12.15 -24.61
N GLY A 19 7.34 10.89 -24.99
CA GLY A 19 6.63 9.72 -24.47
C GLY A 19 6.74 9.59 -22.95
N TYR A 20 7.93 9.78 -22.42
CA TYR A 20 8.16 9.83 -20.97
C TYR A 20 7.33 10.94 -20.28
N SER A 21 7.33 12.14 -20.85
CA SER A 21 6.56 13.26 -20.29
C SER A 21 5.06 12.96 -20.26
N LYS A 22 4.53 12.34 -21.30
CA LYS A 22 3.14 11.89 -21.37
C LYS A 22 2.86 10.77 -20.38
N LEU A 23 3.78 9.82 -20.22
CA LEU A 23 3.67 8.75 -19.21
C LEU A 23 3.58 9.32 -17.80
N VAL A 24 4.49 10.23 -17.42
CA VAL A 24 4.47 10.89 -16.10
C VAL A 24 3.15 11.63 -15.86
N SER A 25 2.66 12.35 -16.87
CA SER A 25 1.37 13.05 -16.78
C SER A 25 0.19 12.08 -16.63
N PHE A 26 0.28 10.91 -17.24
CA PHE A 26 -0.75 9.88 -17.11
C PHE A 26 -0.69 9.19 -15.75
N THR A 27 0.51 8.86 -15.26
CA THR A 27 0.69 8.24 -13.94
C THR A 27 0.30 9.19 -12.80
N LYS A 28 0.42 10.52 -13.01
CA LYS A 28 -0.16 11.51 -12.09
C LYS A 28 -1.68 11.32 -11.93
N LYS A 29 -2.42 11.11 -13.03
CA LYS A 29 -3.87 10.89 -12.96
C LYS A 29 -4.22 9.60 -12.20
N ILE A 30 -3.39 8.55 -12.36
CA ILE A 30 -3.56 7.32 -11.58
C ILE A 30 -3.28 7.58 -10.10
N PHE A 31 -2.24 8.35 -9.79
CA PHE A 31 -1.89 8.74 -8.42
C PHE A 31 -3.02 9.57 -7.77
N ASP A 32 -3.49 10.61 -8.46
CA ASP A 32 -4.55 11.47 -7.94
C ASP A 32 -5.81 10.65 -7.62
N LYS A 33 -6.19 9.70 -8.47
CA LYS A 33 -7.35 8.83 -8.25
C LYS A 33 -7.09 7.76 -7.19
N GLY A 34 -6.00 7.02 -7.31
CA GLY A 34 -5.74 5.85 -6.47
C GLY A 34 -5.24 6.20 -5.08
N PHE A 35 -4.36 7.20 -4.98
CA PHE A 35 -3.71 7.58 -3.72
C PHE A 35 -4.38 8.77 -3.03
N THR A 36 -4.89 9.76 -3.79
CA THR A 36 -5.47 10.97 -3.19
C THR A 36 -6.97 10.82 -2.93
N GLU A 37 -7.72 10.21 -3.86
CA GLU A 37 -9.18 10.13 -3.73
C GLU A 37 -9.65 8.82 -3.07
N LEU A 38 -8.96 7.71 -3.30
CA LEU A 38 -9.42 6.37 -2.91
C LEU A 38 -8.63 5.73 -1.76
N ALA A 39 -7.60 6.37 -1.24
CA ALA A 39 -6.73 5.78 -0.23
C ALA A 39 -7.45 5.41 1.08
N ASP A 40 -8.46 6.18 1.46
CA ASP A 40 -9.26 6.02 2.67
C ASP A 40 -10.68 5.47 2.41
N VAL A 41 -10.99 5.16 1.15
CA VAL A 41 -12.32 4.64 0.78
C VAL A 41 -12.35 3.12 0.96
N PRO A 42 -13.21 2.58 1.84
CA PRO A 42 -13.33 1.14 2.02
C PRO A 42 -14.01 0.48 0.80
N PHE A 43 -13.36 -0.54 0.23
CA PHE A 43 -13.86 -1.31 -0.91
C PHE A 43 -14.76 -2.50 -0.51
N ASN A 44 -15.44 -2.41 0.63
CA ASN A 44 -16.33 -3.46 1.13
C ASN A 44 -17.76 -3.38 0.54
N ASN A 45 -18.09 -2.30 -0.17
CA ASN A 45 -19.41 -2.11 -0.78
C ASN A 45 -19.34 -2.26 -2.31
N PRO A 46 -20.03 -3.26 -2.90
CA PRO A 46 -20.05 -3.47 -4.35
C PRO A 46 -20.52 -2.26 -5.16
N ILE A 47 -21.43 -1.45 -4.60
CA ILE A 47 -21.95 -0.23 -5.27
C ILE A 47 -20.82 0.79 -5.43
N VAL A 48 -20.02 1.00 -4.36
CA VAL A 48 -18.85 1.90 -4.41
C VAL A 48 -17.87 1.41 -5.46
N MET A 49 -17.61 0.11 -5.53
CA MET A 49 -16.71 -0.48 -6.54
C MET A 49 -17.24 -0.24 -7.96
N MET A 50 -18.54 -0.45 -8.20
CA MET A 50 -19.16 -0.20 -9.50
C MET A 50 -19.08 1.28 -9.92
N GLN A 51 -19.24 2.21 -9.01
CA GLN A 51 -19.08 3.65 -9.27
C GLN A 51 -17.67 4.03 -9.70
N GLN A 52 -16.64 3.29 -9.26
CA GLN A 52 -15.25 3.54 -9.67
C GLN A 52 -14.89 2.95 -11.03
N LEU A 53 -15.71 2.02 -11.55
CA LEU A 53 -15.40 1.29 -12.79
C LEU A 53 -15.12 2.20 -14.00
N PRO A 54 -15.91 3.28 -14.27
CA PRO A 54 -15.61 4.18 -15.38
C PRO A 54 -14.26 4.89 -15.24
N ALA A 55 -13.87 5.28 -14.02
CA ALA A 55 -12.59 5.90 -13.74
C ALA A 55 -11.44 4.90 -13.97
N LEU A 56 -11.58 3.68 -13.47
CA LEU A 56 -10.59 2.61 -13.66
C LEU A 56 -10.39 2.25 -15.14
N LEU A 57 -11.46 2.21 -15.91
CA LEU A 57 -11.38 1.98 -17.36
C LEU A 57 -10.67 3.13 -18.07
N LYS A 58 -10.98 4.39 -17.73
CA LYS A 58 -10.33 5.58 -18.28
C LYS A 58 -8.84 5.62 -17.94
N LEU A 59 -8.46 5.15 -16.77
CA LEU A 59 -7.07 5.01 -16.33
C LEU A 59 -6.39 3.74 -16.86
N LYS A 60 -7.07 2.97 -17.72
CA LYS A 60 -6.55 1.75 -18.35
C LYS A 60 -6.08 0.70 -17.34
N SER A 61 -6.72 0.60 -16.17
CA SER A 61 -6.34 -0.31 -15.08
C SER A 61 -6.38 -1.80 -15.48
N TYR A 62 -7.05 -2.14 -16.59
CA TYR A 62 -7.06 -3.47 -17.19
C TYR A 62 -5.76 -3.85 -17.89
N LYS A 63 -4.86 -2.89 -18.15
CA LYS A 63 -3.54 -3.16 -18.71
C LYS A 63 -2.56 -3.56 -17.63
N SER A 64 -1.48 -4.25 -18.01
CA SER A 64 -0.31 -4.38 -17.14
C SER A 64 0.52 -3.08 -17.13
N VAL A 65 1.37 -2.91 -16.10
CA VAL A 65 2.28 -1.75 -16.04
C VAL A 65 3.18 -1.70 -17.27
N TYR A 66 3.76 -2.84 -17.69
CA TYR A 66 4.58 -2.91 -18.88
C TYR A 66 3.81 -2.51 -20.14
N SER A 67 2.58 -3.00 -20.31
CA SER A 67 1.71 -2.65 -21.43
C SER A 67 1.33 -1.17 -21.43
N LEU A 68 1.10 -0.57 -20.25
CA LEU A 68 0.87 0.86 -20.13
C LEU A 68 2.10 1.65 -20.56
N VAL A 69 3.28 1.36 -20.01
CA VAL A 69 4.55 2.03 -20.36
C VAL A 69 4.83 1.90 -21.87
N SER A 70 4.63 0.71 -22.44
CA SER A 70 4.83 0.45 -23.88
C SER A 70 3.91 1.26 -24.79
N SER A 71 2.79 1.78 -24.28
CA SER A 71 1.92 2.66 -25.05
C SER A 71 2.43 4.10 -25.14
N PHE A 72 3.49 4.47 -24.41
CA PHE A 72 4.09 5.79 -24.40
C PHE A 72 5.56 5.78 -24.84
N VAL A 73 6.29 4.69 -24.58
CA VAL A 73 7.74 4.57 -24.77
C VAL A 73 8.03 3.46 -25.75
N LYS A 74 8.93 3.70 -26.71
CA LYS A 74 9.28 2.75 -27.76
C LYS A 74 10.50 1.91 -27.44
N ASN A 75 11.53 2.52 -26.86
CA ASN A 75 12.78 1.83 -26.55
C ASN A 75 12.58 0.76 -25.47
N GLU A 76 13.00 -0.46 -25.77
CA GLU A 76 12.81 -1.64 -24.92
C GLU A 76 13.49 -1.52 -23.54
N LYS A 77 14.71 -0.96 -23.49
CA LYS A 77 15.44 -0.76 -22.23
C LYS A 77 14.69 0.22 -21.32
N LEU A 78 14.18 1.32 -21.90
CA LEU A 78 13.38 2.30 -21.17
C LEU A 78 12.04 1.71 -20.70
N ARG A 79 11.39 0.87 -21.53
CA ARG A 79 10.16 0.16 -21.10
C ARG A 79 10.40 -0.68 -19.85
N ARG A 80 11.46 -1.49 -19.84
CA ARG A 80 11.81 -2.35 -18.71
C ARG A 80 12.11 -1.52 -17.45
N MET A 81 12.92 -0.47 -17.62
CA MET A 81 13.28 0.43 -16.50
C MET A 81 12.04 1.12 -15.91
N LEU A 82 11.19 1.71 -16.76
CA LEU A 82 10.02 2.47 -16.30
C LEU A 82 8.84 1.60 -15.85
N SER A 83 8.90 0.29 -16.04
CA SER A 83 7.87 -0.66 -15.61
C SER A 83 8.24 -1.49 -14.39
N MET A 84 9.42 -1.30 -13.80
CA MET A 84 9.92 -2.14 -12.70
C MET A 84 9.18 -1.98 -11.36
N HIS A 85 8.44 -0.91 -11.17
CA HIS A 85 7.83 -0.55 -9.88
C HIS A 85 6.98 -1.64 -9.20
N PRO A 86 6.22 -2.49 -9.91
CA PRO A 86 5.51 -3.61 -9.29
C PRO A 86 6.39 -4.57 -8.50
N LEU A 87 7.70 -4.67 -8.85
CA LEU A 87 8.65 -5.53 -8.13
C LEU A 87 8.79 -5.12 -6.65
N LEU A 88 8.58 -3.84 -6.32
CA LEU A 88 8.62 -3.33 -4.94
C LEU A 88 7.56 -3.97 -4.04
N VAL A 89 6.46 -4.47 -4.63
CA VAL A 89 5.36 -5.13 -3.93
C VAL A 89 5.23 -6.61 -4.31
N GLY A 90 6.29 -7.20 -4.85
CA GLY A 90 6.31 -8.61 -5.27
C GLY A 90 5.51 -8.91 -6.54
N GLY A 91 5.11 -7.89 -7.29
CA GLY A 91 4.31 -8.05 -8.50
C GLY A 91 5.16 -8.19 -9.78
N ASN A 92 4.68 -8.97 -10.74
CA ASN A 92 5.29 -9.09 -12.07
C ASN A 92 4.81 -7.92 -12.96
N PRO A 93 5.70 -7.08 -13.53
CA PRO A 93 5.33 -5.94 -14.38
C PRO A 93 4.47 -6.30 -15.59
N PHE A 94 4.57 -7.52 -16.09
CA PHE A 94 3.83 -7.99 -17.27
C PHE A 94 2.38 -8.41 -16.96
N THR A 95 2.06 -8.68 -15.71
CA THR A 95 0.74 -9.14 -15.28
C THR A 95 0.08 -8.23 -14.25
N THR A 96 0.85 -7.46 -13.48
CA THR A 96 0.35 -6.53 -12.47
C THR A 96 -0.35 -5.34 -13.12
N THR A 97 -1.52 -4.99 -12.61
CA THR A 97 -2.34 -3.88 -13.11
C THR A 97 -1.57 -2.55 -13.20
N SER A 98 -1.85 -1.79 -14.24
CA SER A 98 -1.24 -0.48 -14.52
C SER A 98 -1.46 0.57 -13.41
N ILE A 99 -2.35 0.32 -12.46
CA ILE A 99 -2.52 1.18 -11.28
C ILE A 99 -1.20 1.38 -10.54
N TYR A 100 -0.35 0.36 -10.46
CA TYR A 100 0.98 0.47 -9.85
C TYR A 100 1.94 1.43 -10.59
N GLY A 101 1.58 1.89 -11.78
CA GLY A 101 2.27 2.99 -12.45
C GLY A 101 2.22 4.31 -11.66
N LEU A 102 1.30 4.45 -10.68
CA LEU A 102 1.27 5.60 -9.77
C LEU A 102 2.59 5.79 -9.02
N ILE A 103 3.35 4.70 -8.76
CA ILE A 103 4.61 4.75 -8.03
C ILE A 103 5.64 5.61 -8.78
N LEU A 104 5.67 5.55 -10.12
CA LEU A 104 6.54 6.42 -10.92
C LEU A 104 6.29 7.91 -10.63
N TYR A 105 5.02 8.32 -10.47
CA TYR A 105 4.71 9.70 -10.12
C TYR A 105 5.00 10.00 -8.65
N LEU A 106 4.75 9.04 -7.75
CA LEU A 106 5.02 9.15 -6.33
C LEU A 106 6.51 9.42 -6.07
N GLU A 107 7.40 8.64 -6.68
CA GLU A 107 8.85 8.81 -6.59
C GLU A 107 9.29 10.19 -7.12
N LYS A 108 8.68 10.64 -8.22
CA LYS A 108 8.95 11.97 -8.76
C LYS A 108 8.47 13.08 -7.82
N LYS A 109 7.32 12.90 -7.18
CA LYS A 109 6.69 13.93 -6.33
C LYS A 109 7.40 14.10 -5.00
N TRP A 110 7.78 13.01 -4.37
CA TRP A 110 8.36 13.01 -3.02
C TRP A 110 9.82 12.55 -2.96
N GLY A 111 10.35 11.96 -4.04
CA GLY A 111 11.67 11.37 -4.07
C GLY A 111 11.72 10.01 -3.41
N ILE A 112 12.92 9.44 -3.38
CA ILE A 112 13.24 8.19 -2.70
C ILE A 112 14.10 8.54 -1.50
N HIS A 113 13.67 8.13 -0.31
CA HIS A 113 14.34 8.43 0.95
C HIS A 113 14.79 7.14 1.63
N TYR A 114 15.92 7.22 2.28
CA TYR A 114 16.47 6.16 3.12
C TYR A 114 16.54 6.63 4.57
N SER A 115 16.06 5.81 5.49
CA SER A 115 16.19 6.10 6.91
C SER A 115 17.64 5.94 7.35
N MET A 116 18.26 7.02 7.82
CA MET A 116 19.63 6.97 8.35
C MET A 116 19.71 5.98 9.52
N GLY A 117 20.65 5.05 9.41
CA GLY A 117 20.78 3.94 10.37
C GLY A 117 19.83 2.77 10.14
N GLY A 118 19.11 2.75 8.98
CA GLY A 118 18.21 1.65 8.59
C GLY A 118 16.77 1.82 9.08
N THR A 119 15.89 0.95 8.62
CA THR A 119 14.45 0.97 8.95
C THR A 119 14.17 0.78 10.44
N GLY A 120 15.05 0.09 11.18
CA GLY A 120 14.96 -0.05 12.64
C GLY A 120 14.92 1.29 13.37
N ASN A 121 15.59 2.32 12.86
CA ASN A 121 15.56 3.66 13.46
C ASN A 121 14.20 4.34 13.34
N ILE A 122 13.40 4.00 12.33
CA ILE A 122 12.00 4.48 12.25
C ILE A 122 11.20 3.90 13.41
N ILE A 123 11.36 2.59 13.68
CA ILE A 123 10.69 1.91 14.78
C ILE A 123 11.11 2.51 16.13
N ASN A 124 12.42 2.70 16.34
CA ASN A 124 12.93 3.34 17.55
C ASN A 124 12.38 4.78 17.74
N GLY A 125 12.28 5.53 16.64
CA GLY A 125 11.70 6.88 16.66
C GLY A 125 10.21 6.87 17.03
N LEU A 126 9.44 5.92 16.48
CA LEU A 126 8.03 5.74 16.82
C LEU A 126 7.86 5.32 18.29
N GLU A 127 8.67 4.37 18.77
CA GLU A 127 8.63 3.94 20.19
C GLU A 127 8.93 5.10 21.13
N LYS A 128 9.91 5.93 20.80
CA LYS A 128 10.21 7.14 21.56
C LYS A 128 9.02 8.09 21.60
N LEU A 129 8.43 8.39 20.46
CA LEU A 129 7.24 9.25 20.36
C LEU A 129 6.07 8.69 21.17
N MET A 130 5.81 7.38 21.06
CA MET A 130 4.73 6.73 21.82
C MET A 130 4.92 6.90 23.33
N ASN A 131 6.16 6.72 23.83
CA ASN A 131 6.47 6.94 25.24
C ASN A 131 6.30 8.40 25.66
N GLU A 132 6.71 9.36 24.81
CA GLU A 132 6.57 10.81 25.07
C GLU A 132 5.10 11.24 25.18
N VAL A 133 4.20 10.64 24.39
CA VAL A 133 2.75 10.92 24.47
C VAL A 133 1.99 10.03 25.46
N GLY A 134 2.71 9.23 26.28
CA GLY A 134 2.12 8.44 27.35
C GLY A 134 1.47 7.12 26.94
N ILE A 135 1.78 6.61 25.74
CA ILE A 135 1.31 5.29 25.29
C ILE A 135 2.12 4.21 26.00
N LYS A 136 1.43 3.30 26.68
CA LYS A 136 2.05 2.15 27.33
C LYS A 136 2.32 1.05 26.32
N ILE A 137 3.59 0.71 26.11
CA ILE A 137 4.03 -0.38 25.25
C ILE A 137 4.32 -1.61 26.12
N ILE A 138 3.67 -2.73 25.84
CA ILE A 138 3.88 -4.01 26.52
C ILE A 138 4.51 -4.96 25.51
N LYS A 139 5.74 -5.40 25.77
CA LYS A 139 6.49 -6.33 24.92
C LYS A 139 6.58 -7.71 25.56
N GLY A 140 6.77 -8.75 24.74
CA GLY A 140 6.97 -10.12 25.21
C GLY A 140 5.72 -10.75 25.84
N GLN A 141 4.54 -10.22 25.52
CA GLN A 141 3.25 -10.76 25.97
C GLN A 141 2.41 -11.12 24.75
N GLU A 142 2.00 -12.35 24.66
CA GLU A 142 1.11 -12.81 23.60
C GLU A 142 -0.35 -12.60 23.98
N VAL A 143 -1.17 -12.14 23.04
CA VAL A 143 -2.61 -12.01 23.22
C VAL A 143 -3.26 -13.34 22.81
N SER A 144 -3.85 -14.05 23.78
CA SER A 144 -4.49 -15.34 23.55
C SER A 144 -5.96 -15.20 23.14
N LYS A 145 -6.63 -14.11 23.57
CA LYS A 145 -8.07 -13.96 23.32
C LYS A 145 -8.53 -12.51 23.38
N ILE A 146 -9.53 -12.17 22.55
CA ILE A 146 -10.33 -10.94 22.68
C ILE A 146 -11.55 -11.26 23.56
N ILE A 147 -11.76 -10.51 24.63
CA ILE A 147 -12.85 -10.75 25.57
C ILE A 147 -14.10 -10.03 25.12
N LEU A 148 -15.19 -10.78 24.96
CA LEU A 148 -16.51 -10.29 24.60
C LEU A 148 -17.49 -10.51 25.75
N LYS A 149 -18.27 -9.48 26.11
CA LYS A 149 -19.45 -9.56 26.98
C LYS A 149 -20.63 -8.95 26.25
N GLU A 150 -21.72 -9.71 26.15
CA GLU A 150 -22.94 -9.25 25.47
C GLU A 150 -22.69 -8.67 24.05
N LYS A 151 -21.81 -9.33 23.28
CA LYS A 151 -21.38 -8.90 21.93
C LYS A 151 -20.58 -7.60 21.88
N LYS A 152 -20.12 -7.09 23.01
CA LYS A 152 -19.21 -5.91 23.09
C LYS A 152 -17.83 -6.35 23.52
N ILE A 153 -16.82 -5.76 22.93
CA ILE A 153 -15.43 -5.96 23.34
C ILE A 153 -15.26 -5.28 24.72
N THR A 154 -14.63 -5.98 25.65
CA THR A 154 -14.34 -5.46 27.00
C THR A 154 -12.86 -5.54 27.33
N GLY A 155 -12.04 -6.13 26.48
CA GLY A 155 -10.61 -6.23 26.68
C GLY A 155 -9.98 -7.39 25.95
N ILE A 156 -8.79 -7.74 26.40
CA ILE A 156 -7.98 -8.88 25.88
C ILE A 156 -7.49 -9.73 27.04
N GLU A 157 -7.29 -11.02 26.79
CA GLU A 157 -6.61 -11.97 27.67
C GLU A 157 -5.22 -12.26 27.10
N LEU A 158 -4.20 -12.23 27.95
CA LEU A 158 -2.84 -12.63 27.61
C LEU A 158 -2.61 -14.12 27.90
N ASP A 159 -1.55 -14.70 27.37
CA ASP A 159 -1.18 -16.10 27.59
C ASP A 159 -1.03 -16.46 29.06
N ASN A 160 -0.52 -15.54 29.86
CA ASN A 160 -0.38 -15.68 31.31
C ASN A 160 -1.72 -15.56 32.06
N LYS A 161 -2.87 -15.53 31.37
CA LYS A 161 -4.23 -15.37 31.89
C LYS A 161 -4.53 -14.01 32.52
N GLN A 162 -3.66 -13.05 32.35
CA GLN A 162 -3.92 -11.68 32.76
C GLN A 162 -4.90 -11.03 31.77
N ASN A 163 -5.90 -10.32 32.30
CA ASN A 163 -6.84 -9.55 31.50
C ASN A 163 -6.46 -8.08 31.48
N ILE A 164 -6.55 -7.47 30.31
CA ILE A 164 -6.39 -6.03 30.10
C ILE A 164 -7.74 -5.50 29.58
N ASN A 165 -8.36 -4.64 30.35
CA ASN A 165 -9.63 -4.01 29.95
C ASN A 165 -9.40 -2.95 28.88
N ALA A 166 -10.27 -2.93 27.87
CA ALA A 166 -10.28 -1.94 26.81
C ALA A 166 -11.67 -1.81 26.21
N ASP A 167 -12.06 -0.58 25.90
CA ASP A 167 -13.35 -0.30 25.24
C ASP A 167 -13.29 -0.61 23.73
N ASN A 168 -12.09 -0.50 23.14
CA ASN A 168 -11.83 -0.80 21.74
C ASN A 168 -10.53 -1.60 21.62
N VAL A 169 -10.49 -2.54 20.68
CA VAL A 169 -9.30 -3.31 20.35
C VAL A 169 -9.03 -3.18 18.84
N ILE A 170 -7.85 -2.65 18.51
CA ILE A 170 -7.37 -2.59 17.12
C ILE A 170 -6.35 -3.71 16.96
N CYS A 171 -6.64 -4.67 16.07
CA CYS A 171 -5.77 -5.79 15.83
C CYS A 171 -5.02 -5.62 14.51
N ASN A 172 -3.69 -5.68 14.57
CA ASN A 172 -2.80 -5.71 13.40
C ASN A 172 -2.07 -7.05 13.28
N ALA A 173 -2.62 -8.12 13.84
CA ALA A 173 -2.09 -9.47 13.66
C ALA A 173 -2.44 -10.02 12.28
N ASP A 174 -1.73 -11.07 11.87
CA ASP A 174 -2.06 -11.80 10.65
C ASP A 174 -3.51 -12.32 10.69
N PRO A 175 -4.31 -12.13 9.61
CA PRO A 175 -5.72 -12.54 9.58
C PRO A 175 -5.96 -14.01 9.91
N LEU A 176 -5.04 -14.92 9.52
CA LEU A 176 -5.14 -16.33 9.83
C LEU A 176 -4.96 -16.62 11.34
N SER A 177 -4.04 -15.88 11.98
CA SER A 177 -3.85 -15.94 13.43
C SER A 177 -5.05 -15.33 14.17
N LEU A 178 -5.62 -14.26 13.62
CA LEU A 178 -6.77 -13.57 14.22
C LEU A 178 -8.01 -14.46 14.33
N ILE A 179 -8.24 -15.38 13.37
CA ILE A 179 -9.35 -16.33 13.42
C ILE A 179 -9.28 -17.22 14.69
N HIS A 180 -8.10 -17.47 15.21
CA HIS A 180 -7.90 -18.26 16.43
C HIS A 180 -7.96 -17.41 17.71
N ILE A 181 -7.69 -16.13 17.62
CA ILE A 181 -7.70 -15.17 18.76
C ILE A 181 -9.10 -14.59 19.00
N SER A 182 -9.83 -14.27 17.91
CA SER A 182 -11.24 -13.88 17.98
C SER A 182 -12.07 -15.12 18.05
N GLU A 183 -12.20 -15.67 19.29
CA GLU A 183 -13.16 -16.61 19.64
C GLU A 183 -13.75 -17.59 18.68
N PRO A 184 -13.82 -18.85 19.02
CA PRO A 184 -14.70 -19.79 18.37
C PRO A 184 -16.15 -19.56 18.76
N THR A 185 -16.84 -18.55 18.31
CA THR A 185 -18.25 -18.76 18.06
C THR A 185 -18.34 -19.74 16.90
N ARG A 186 -18.31 -21.05 17.21
CA ARG A 186 -19.06 -22.02 16.43
C ARG A 186 -20.43 -21.38 16.26
N LEU A 187 -20.69 -20.86 15.05
CA LEU A 187 -22.06 -20.65 14.63
C LEU A 187 -22.76 -22.00 14.79
N PRO A 188 -23.80 -22.11 15.63
CA PRO A 188 -24.53 -23.34 15.72
C PRO A 188 -25.24 -23.53 14.37
N GLY A 189 -24.79 -24.51 13.61
CA GLY A 189 -25.43 -25.00 12.40
C GLY A 189 -24.97 -24.32 11.09
N ILE A 190 -23.87 -24.74 10.56
CA ILE A 190 -23.70 -25.11 9.15
C ILE A 190 -23.01 -26.46 9.15
#